data_3f1fc9b6b4383bc0c9fd2a2794aade31
#
_entry.id   3f1fc9b6b4383bc0c9fd2a2794aade31
#
_cell.length_a   1.000
_cell.length_b   1.000
_cell.length_c   1.000
_cell.angle_alpha   90.00
_cell.angle_beta   90.00
_cell.angle_gamma   90.00
#
_symmetry.space_group_name_H-M   'P 1'
#
loop_
_entity.id
_entity.type
_entity.pdbx_description
1 polymer ?
#
loop_
_entity_poly.entity_id
_entity_poly.type
_entity_poly.pdbx_seq_one_letter_code
_entity_poly.pdbx_strand_id
1 'polypeptide(L)'
;MNLASPRSLFFLAFLACAAMLGAGFYLQYVVGLEPCPLCIMQRIFFAGAGLFSLIAALHGRGRRTYSVLVLLCSLAGAGTAGRQIWLQTLPPDQLPSCLPPLDYMMQTMPYADILWTMFHGSADCAEVTWTLLSLSIPEWSLLAFVGFALFAVFQFLRRG
;
A
#
# COMPACT_ATOMS: atom_id res chain seq x y z
N MET A 1 -3.05 -11.99 -27.33
CA MET A 1 -2.11 -11.80 -26.20
C MET A 1 -2.12 -13.07 -25.37
N ASN A 2 -0.97 -13.76 -25.22
CA ASN A 2 -0.88 -14.89 -24.31
C ASN A 2 -0.94 -14.36 -22.87
N LEU A 3 -2.06 -14.60 -22.17
CA LEU A 3 -2.27 -14.16 -20.75
C LEU A 3 -1.17 -14.69 -19.81
N ALA A 4 -0.48 -15.76 -20.19
CA ALA A 4 0.64 -16.32 -19.43
C ALA A 4 1.99 -15.65 -19.72
N SER A 5 2.06 -14.63 -20.60
CA SER A 5 3.33 -13.93 -20.84
C SER A 5 3.73 -13.08 -19.62
N PRO A 6 5.02 -12.95 -19.31
CA PRO A 6 5.46 -12.10 -18.18
C PRO A 6 4.95 -10.65 -18.31
N ARG A 7 4.89 -10.13 -19.51
CA ARG A 7 4.38 -8.77 -19.79
C ARG A 7 2.92 -8.61 -19.43
N SER A 8 2.07 -9.57 -19.84
CA SER A 8 0.63 -9.54 -19.53
C SER A 8 0.39 -9.64 -18.03
N LEU A 9 1.16 -10.47 -17.33
CA LEU A 9 1.04 -10.62 -15.88
C LEU A 9 1.45 -9.34 -15.13
N PHE A 10 2.52 -8.66 -15.55
CA PHE A 10 2.87 -7.36 -14.97
C PHE A 10 1.83 -6.28 -15.30
N PHE A 11 1.24 -6.30 -16.48
CA PHE A 11 0.15 -5.38 -16.81
C PHE A 11 -1.09 -5.63 -15.95
N LEU A 12 -1.45 -6.89 -15.70
CA LEU A 12 -2.53 -7.23 -14.78
C LEU A 12 -2.23 -6.80 -13.34
N ALA A 13 -0.98 -6.94 -12.89
CA ALA A 13 -0.57 -6.43 -11.58
C ALA A 13 -0.70 -4.90 -11.48
N PHE A 14 -0.33 -4.17 -12.55
CA PHE A 14 -0.57 -2.73 -12.63
C PHE A 14 -2.06 -2.39 -12.52
N LEU A 15 -2.93 -3.08 -13.27
CA LEU A 15 -4.37 -2.85 -13.20
C LEU A 15 -4.94 -3.14 -11.80
N ALA A 16 -4.45 -4.18 -11.14
CA ALA A 16 -4.85 -4.49 -9.76
C ALA A 16 -4.40 -3.39 -8.78
N CYS A 17 -3.18 -2.87 -8.90
CA CYS A 17 -2.73 -1.71 -8.10
C CYS A 17 -3.58 -0.46 -8.38
N ALA A 18 -3.91 -0.19 -9.64
CA ALA A 18 -4.76 0.93 -10.03
C ALA A 18 -6.18 0.79 -9.45
N ALA A 19 -6.73 -0.43 -9.43
CA ALA A 19 -8.03 -0.70 -8.82
C ALA A 19 -8.00 -0.49 -7.31
N MET A 20 -6.95 -0.91 -6.61
CA MET A 20 -6.79 -0.68 -5.16
C MET A 20 -6.68 0.83 -4.84
N LEU A 21 -5.91 1.58 -5.62
CA LEU A 21 -5.82 3.04 -5.49
C LEU A 21 -7.16 3.71 -5.80
N GLY A 22 -7.84 3.29 -6.87
CA GLY A 22 -9.16 3.80 -7.24
C GLY A 22 -10.20 3.56 -6.15
N ALA A 23 -10.21 2.37 -5.54
CA ALA A 23 -11.07 2.08 -4.40
C ALA A 23 -10.75 2.99 -3.20
N GLY A 24 -9.47 3.21 -2.89
CA GLY A 24 -9.05 4.13 -1.83
C GLY A 24 -9.49 5.57 -2.07
N PHE A 25 -9.37 6.08 -3.30
CA PHE A 25 -9.86 7.42 -3.66
C PHE A 25 -11.39 7.51 -3.66
N TYR A 26 -12.08 6.46 -4.09
CA TYR A 26 -13.53 6.39 -4.01
C TYR A 26 -14.01 6.50 -2.56
N LEU A 27 -13.41 5.75 -1.63
CA LEU A 27 -13.74 5.84 -0.21
C LEU A 27 -13.48 7.24 0.37
N GLN A 28 -12.43 7.90 -0.09
CA GLN A 28 -12.09 9.25 0.37
C GLN A 28 -13.04 10.32 -0.17
N TYR A 29 -13.26 10.37 -1.49
CA TYR A 29 -13.96 11.51 -2.13
C TYR A 29 -15.46 11.28 -2.29
N VAL A 30 -15.91 10.04 -2.35
CA VAL A 30 -17.35 9.72 -2.52
C VAL A 30 -17.98 9.32 -1.21
N VAL A 31 -17.31 8.49 -0.41
CA VAL A 31 -17.84 8.06 0.90
C VAL A 31 -17.48 9.05 2.01
N GLY A 32 -16.45 9.91 1.81
CA GLY A 32 -16.06 10.94 2.77
C GLY A 32 -15.17 10.43 3.91
N LEU A 33 -14.47 9.30 3.71
CA LEU A 33 -13.55 8.75 4.71
C LEU A 33 -12.19 9.42 4.60
N GLU A 34 -11.79 10.17 5.62
CA GLU A 34 -10.44 10.76 5.66
C GLU A 34 -9.36 9.69 5.86
N PRO A 35 -8.33 9.64 4.98
CA PRO A 35 -7.28 8.65 5.09
C PRO A 35 -6.32 9.00 6.22
N CYS A 36 -6.10 8.08 7.15
CA CYS A 36 -5.07 8.21 8.18
C CYS A 36 -3.64 8.15 7.56
N PRO A 37 -2.60 8.57 8.28
CA PRO A 37 -1.21 8.58 7.80
C PRO A 37 -0.73 7.23 7.24
N LEU A 38 -1.02 6.12 7.92
CA LEU A 38 -0.66 4.78 7.44
C LEU A 38 -1.40 4.39 6.15
N CYS A 39 -2.66 4.83 5.99
CA CYS A 39 -3.40 4.63 4.75
C CYS A 39 -2.76 5.37 3.57
N ILE A 40 -2.24 6.58 3.80
CA ILE A 40 -1.50 7.34 2.79
C ILE A 40 -0.22 6.60 2.39
N MET A 41 0.53 6.08 3.36
CA MET A 41 1.74 5.29 3.08
C MET A 41 1.45 4.03 2.26
N GLN A 42 0.37 3.32 2.57
CA GLN A 42 -0.07 2.15 1.77
C GLN A 42 -0.37 2.55 0.32
N ARG A 43 -1.04 3.69 0.09
CA ARG A 43 -1.30 4.20 -1.27
C ARG A 43 0.00 4.49 -2.03
N ILE A 44 1.01 5.06 -1.38
CA ILE A 44 2.33 5.31 -1.97
C ILE A 44 2.97 3.99 -2.41
N PHE A 45 2.91 2.93 -1.58
CA PHE A 45 3.46 1.62 -1.93
C PHE A 45 2.67 0.92 -3.04
N PHE A 46 1.34 1.04 -3.09
CA PHE A 46 0.55 0.57 -4.24
C PHE A 46 0.90 1.33 -5.52
N ALA A 47 1.08 2.65 -5.44
CA ALA A 47 1.49 3.45 -6.59
C ALA A 47 2.89 3.04 -7.09
N GLY A 48 3.84 2.83 -6.19
CA GLY A 48 5.19 2.34 -6.52
C GLY A 48 5.17 0.94 -7.17
N ALA A 49 4.46 -0.02 -6.57
CA ALA A 49 4.31 -1.36 -7.11
C ALA A 49 3.63 -1.35 -8.49
N GLY A 50 2.59 -0.54 -8.66
CA GLY A 50 1.90 -0.34 -9.92
C GLY A 50 2.81 0.27 -11.00
N LEU A 51 3.55 1.32 -10.67
CA LEU A 51 4.48 1.98 -11.58
C LEU A 51 5.57 1.02 -12.07
N PHE A 52 6.22 0.28 -11.15
CA PHE A 52 7.24 -0.70 -11.53
C PHE A 52 6.66 -1.85 -12.35
N SER A 53 5.44 -2.28 -12.06
CA SER A 53 4.74 -3.29 -12.86
C SER A 53 4.41 -2.77 -14.26
N LEU A 54 3.96 -1.53 -14.41
CA LEU A 54 3.71 -0.91 -15.71
C LEU A 54 5.00 -0.80 -16.53
N ILE A 55 6.08 -0.29 -15.93
CA ILE A 55 7.38 -0.17 -16.60
C ILE A 55 7.88 -1.57 -17.03
N ALA A 56 7.74 -2.60 -16.18
CA ALA A 56 8.10 -3.97 -16.52
C ALA A 56 7.33 -4.50 -17.74
N ALA A 57 6.02 -4.22 -17.80
CA ALA A 57 5.17 -4.62 -18.92
C ALA A 57 5.56 -3.92 -20.24
N LEU A 58 5.89 -2.63 -20.18
CA LEU A 58 6.29 -1.84 -21.36
C LEU A 58 7.71 -2.16 -21.80
N HIS A 59 8.66 -2.20 -20.87
CA HIS A 59 10.08 -2.43 -21.17
C HIS A 59 10.34 -3.84 -21.68
N GLY A 60 9.65 -4.85 -21.18
CA GLY A 60 9.76 -6.26 -21.61
C GLY A 60 11.11 -6.92 -21.33
N ARG A 61 12.03 -6.25 -20.66
CA ARG A 61 13.35 -6.73 -20.23
C ARG A 61 13.56 -6.47 -18.75
N GLY A 62 14.52 -7.13 -18.11
CA GLY A 62 14.84 -6.88 -16.70
C GLY A 62 13.76 -7.37 -15.73
N ARG A 63 13.03 -8.42 -16.07
CA ARG A 63 11.95 -9.01 -15.25
C ARG A 63 12.36 -9.18 -13.78
N ARG A 64 13.56 -9.70 -13.52
CA ARG A 64 14.05 -9.92 -12.16
C ARG A 64 14.20 -8.63 -11.36
N THR A 65 14.75 -7.59 -11.97
CA THR A 65 14.92 -6.28 -11.33
C THR A 65 13.57 -5.67 -10.94
N TYR A 66 12.61 -5.66 -11.87
CA TYR A 66 11.28 -5.15 -11.58
C TYR A 66 10.53 -6.00 -10.56
N SER A 67 10.71 -7.34 -10.58
CA SER A 67 10.15 -8.21 -9.55
C SER A 67 10.69 -7.87 -8.16
N VAL A 68 11.97 -7.57 -8.02
CA VAL A 68 12.56 -7.14 -6.74
C VAL A 68 11.97 -5.80 -6.29
N LEU A 69 11.82 -4.83 -7.19
CA LEU A 69 11.24 -3.52 -6.86
C LEU A 69 9.77 -3.65 -6.41
N VAL A 70 8.98 -4.45 -7.12
CA VAL A 70 7.58 -4.75 -6.73
C VAL A 70 7.55 -5.46 -5.38
N LEU A 71 8.45 -6.42 -5.14
CA LEU A 71 8.55 -7.13 -3.87
C LEU A 71 8.86 -6.17 -2.72
N LEU A 72 9.83 -5.27 -2.88
CA LEU A 72 10.20 -4.29 -1.85
C LEU A 72 9.03 -3.36 -1.51
N CYS A 73 8.33 -2.82 -2.53
CA CYS A 73 7.13 -2.02 -2.31
C CYS A 73 6.04 -2.83 -1.57
N SER A 74 5.84 -4.09 -1.96
CA SER A 74 4.82 -4.94 -1.36
C SER A 74 5.14 -5.28 0.10
N LEU A 75 6.40 -5.57 0.43
CA LEU A 75 6.81 -5.84 1.80
C LEU A 75 6.70 -4.60 2.69
N ALA A 76 7.12 -3.44 2.20
CA ALA A 76 6.98 -2.18 2.91
C ALA A 76 5.50 -1.83 3.14
N GLY A 77 4.65 -2.00 2.10
CA GLY A 77 3.21 -1.81 2.21
C GLY A 77 2.54 -2.79 3.18
N ALA A 78 2.94 -4.07 3.15
CA ALA A 78 2.46 -5.06 4.11
C ALA A 78 2.86 -4.71 5.56
N GLY A 79 4.07 -4.19 5.76
CA GLY A 79 4.53 -3.71 7.06
C GLY A 79 3.68 -2.56 7.60
N THR A 80 3.34 -1.56 6.76
CA THR A 80 2.46 -0.45 7.17
C THR A 80 1.02 -0.92 7.44
N ALA A 81 0.49 -1.84 6.63
CA ALA A 81 -0.83 -2.43 6.86
C ALA A 81 -0.87 -3.27 8.15
N GLY A 82 0.14 -4.09 8.38
CA GLY A 82 0.28 -4.87 9.62
C GLY A 82 0.41 -3.97 10.85
N ARG A 83 1.18 -2.87 10.76
CA ARG A 83 1.26 -1.86 11.83
C ARG A 83 -0.11 -1.25 12.13
N GLN A 84 -0.89 -0.93 11.10
CA GLN A 84 -2.22 -0.36 11.29
C GLN A 84 -3.17 -1.36 11.95
N ILE A 85 -3.18 -2.64 11.52
CA ILE A 85 -3.97 -3.70 12.14
C ILE A 85 -3.59 -3.85 13.62
N TRP A 86 -2.29 -3.81 13.92
CA TRP A 86 -1.83 -3.88 15.31
C TRP A 86 -2.35 -2.70 16.16
N LEU A 87 -2.34 -1.47 15.62
CA LEU A 87 -2.91 -0.30 16.30
C LEU A 87 -4.41 -0.49 16.60
N GLN A 88 -5.17 -1.14 15.72
CA GLN A 88 -6.58 -1.43 15.92
C GLN A 88 -6.86 -2.42 17.07
N THR A 89 -5.84 -3.14 17.52
CA THR A 89 -5.95 -4.07 18.67
C THR A 89 -5.58 -3.45 20.01
N LEU A 90 -5.01 -2.22 20.00
CA LEU A 90 -4.57 -1.55 21.21
C LEU A 90 -5.75 -0.88 21.95
N PRO A 91 -5.73 -0.86 23.30
CA PRO A 91 -6.68 -0.08 24.06
C PRO A 91 -6.43 1.44 23.89
N PRO A 92 -7.47 2.29 24.06
CA PRO A 92 -7.38 3.72 23.77
C PRO A 92 -6.29 4.49 24.53
N ASP A 93 -5.93 4.03 25.71
CA ASP A 93 -4.89 4.62 26.58
C ASP A 93 -3.46 4.37 26.08
N GLN A 94 -3.26 3.41 25.17
CA GLN A 94 -1.96 3.07 24.59
C GLN A 94 -1.78 3.58 23.16
N LEU A 95 -2.79 4.24 22.59
CA LEU A 95 -2.71 4.78 21.25
C LEU A 95 -1.79 6.00 21.19
N PRO A 96 -1.04 6.18 20.07
CA PRO A 96 -0.30 7.41 19.83
C PRO A 96 -1.24 8.62 19.80
N SER A 97 -0.72 9.81 20.09
CA SER A 97 -1.48 11.05 19.98
C SER A 97 -1.99 11.29 18.55
N CYS A 98 -3.12 11.98 18.42
CA CYS A 98 -3.59 12.45 17.12
C CYS A 98 -2.54 13.36 16.47
N LEU A 99 -2.36 13.21 15.16
CA LEU A 99 -1.40 14.00 14.41
C LEU A 99 -2.10 15.24 13.83
N PRO A 100 -1.39 16.37 13.79
CA PRO A 100 -1.90 17.54 13.06
C PRO A 100 -2.00 17.24 11.56
N PRO A 101 -2.81 18.00 10.81
CA PRO A 101 -2.95 17.85 9.37
C PRO A 101 -1.59 17.85 8.66
N LEU A 102 -1.47 17.06 7.59
CA LEU A 102 -0.21 16.89 6.84
C LEU A 102 0.36 18.24 6.36
N ASP A 103 -0.50 19.16 5.93
CA ASP A 103 -0.09 20.50 5.50
C ASP A 103 0.62 21.29 6.61
N TYR A 104 0.16 21.18 7.83
CA TYR A 104 0.80 21.80 8.98
C TYR A 104 2.14 21.15 9.29
N MET A 105 2.23 19.82 9.23
CA MET A 105 3.48 19.09 9.46
C MET A 105 4.53 19.44 8.40
N MET A 106 4.14 19.57 7.14
CA MET A 106 5.05 19.95 6.04
C MET A 106 5.63 21.36 6.19
N GLN A 107 4.94 22.26 6.90
CA GLN A 107 5.39 23.63 7.16
C GLN A 107 6.27 23.77 8.40
N THR A 108 6.13 22.86 9.37
CA THR A 108 6.70 23.00 10.72
C THR A 108 7.77 21.96 11.07
N MET A 109 7.81 20.83 10.35
CA MET A 109 8.69 19.69 10.68
C MET A 109 9.64 19.33 9.54
N PRO A 110 10.86 18.83 9.84
CA PRO A 110 11.74 18.22 8.85
C PRO A 110 11.09 16.99 8.19
N TYR A 111 11.33 16.76 6.91
CA TYR A 111 10.75 15.62 6.17
C TYR A 111 11.04 14.26 6.80
N ALA A 112 12.21 14.08 7.42
CA ALA A 112 12.57 12.84 8.11
C ALA A 112 11.65 12.55 9.30
N ASP A 113 11.31 13.59 10.09
CA ASP A 113 10.42 13.46 11.25
C ASP A 113 8.98 13.22 10.81
N ILE A 114 8.55 13.83 9.70
CA ILE A 114 7.24 13.56 9.10
C ILE A 114 7.13 12.08 8.73
N LEU A 115 8.11 11.55 7.99
CA LEU A 115 8.13 10.14 7.58
C LEU A 115 8.13 9.21 8.79
N TRP A 116 8.98 9.50 9.79
CA TRP A 116 9.03 8.71 11.02
C TRP A 116 7.68 8.68 11.74
N THR A 117 7.04 9.84 11.86
CA THR A 117 5.74 10.01 12.50
C THR A 117 4.63 9.30 11.72
N MET A 118 4.65 9.38 10.37
CA MET A 118 3.70 8.67 9.52
C MET A 118 3.82 7.14 9.66
N PHE A 119 5.04 6.59 9.80
CA PHE A 119 5.23 5.15 10.03
C PHE A 119 4.80 4.70 11.42
N HIS A 120 4.89 5.57 12.43
CA HIS A 120 4.39 5.28 13.78
C HIS A 120 2.87 5.18 13.81
N GLY A 121 2.17 5.94 12.95
CA GLY A 121 0.72 6.06 12.93
C GLY A 121 0.20 6.97 14.04
N SER A 122 -1.10 7.21 14.04
CA SER A 122 -1.84 8.03 15.00
C SER A 122 -3.06 7.29 15.54
N ALA A 123 -3.72 7.84 16.53
CA ALA A 123 -4.98 7.31 17.05
C ALA A 123 -6.03 7.13 15.94
N ASP A 124 -6.06 8.03 14.95
CA ASP A 124 -6.97 7.94 13.81
C ASP A 124 -6.78 6.65 12.99
N CYS A 125 -5.57 6.05 13.01
CA CYS A 125 -5.28 4.78 12.33
C CYS A 125 -5.88 3.56 13.06
N ALA A 126 -6.26 3.71 14.32
CA ALA A 126 -6.87 2.66 15.12
C ALA A 126 -8.39 2.58 14.93
N GLU A 127 -9.03 3.65 14.43
CA GLU A 127 -10.46 3.66 14.20
C GLU A 127 -10.84 2.80 12.99
N VAL A 128 -11.74 1.83 13.21
CA VAL A 128 -12.33 1.02 12.14
C VAL A 128 -13.57 1.73 11.61
N THR A 129 -13.38 2.65 10.67
CA THR A 129 -14.45 3.47 10.11
C THR A 129 -15.30 2.74 9.04
N TRP A 130 -14.75 1.69 8.44
CA TRP A 130 -15.42 0.95 7.37
C TRP A 130 -14.92 -0.49 7.28
N THR A 131 -15.86 -1.41 7.03
CA THR A 131 -15.56 -2.84 6.86
C THR A 131 -16.29 -3.40 5.65
N LEU A 132 -15.65 -4.28 4.91
CA LEU A 132 -16.24 -5.07 3.83
C LEU A 132 -15.99 -6.55 4.10
N LEU A 133 -17.05 -7.35 4.10
CA LEU A 133 -17.00 -8.79 4.43
C LEU A 133 -16.30 -9.08 5.79
N SER A 134 -16.57 -8.22 6.79
CA SER A 134 -15.98 -8.27 8.14
C SER A 134 -14.48 -7.96 8.20
N LEU A 135 -13.85 -7.57 7.10
CA LEU A 135 -12.45 -7.15 7.05
C LEU A 135 -12.36 -5.63 6.98
N SER A 136 -11.45 -5.05 7.74
CA SER A 136 -11.12 -3.63 7.71
C SER A 136 -10.29 -3.26 6.47
N ILE A 137 -10.20 -1.97 6.15
CA ILE A 137 -9.41 -1.46 5.01
C ILE A 137 -7.95 -1.96 5.06
N PRO A 138 -7.21 -1.88 6.19
CA PRO A 138 -5.82 -2.35 6.24
C PRO A 138 -5.70 -3.88 6.09
N GLU A 139 -6.70 -4.66 6.49
CA GLU A 139 -6.70 -6.12 6.27
C GLU A 139 -6.81 -6.45 4.78
N TRP A 140 -7.67 -5.77 4.04
CA TRP A 140 -7.73 -5.88 2.58
C TRP A 140 -6.44 -5.44 1.90
N SER A 141 -5.83 -4.35 2.40
CA SER A 141 -4.53 -3.89 1.90
C SER A 141 -3.44 -4.91 2.16
N LEU A 142 -3.41 -5.52 3.35
CA LEU A 142 -2.44 -6.57 3.70
C LEU A 142 -2.57 -7.77 2.78
N LEU A 143 -3.79 -8.26 2.55
CA LEU A 143 -4.04 -9.38 1.63
C LEU A 143 -3.55 -9.06 0.22
N ALA A 144 -3.83 -7.86 -0.27
CA ALA A 144 -3.36 -7.41 -1.58
C ALA A 144 -1.83 -7.36 -1.65
N PHE A 145 -1.14 -6.78 -0.65
CA PHE A 145 0.32 -6.74 -0.62
C PHE A 145 0.96 -8.12 -0.54
N VAL A 146 0.38 -9.04 0.24
CA VAL A 146 0.83 -10.45 0.26
C VAL A 146 0.67 -11.07 -1.13
N GLY A 147 -0.45 -10.85 -1.81
CA GLY A 147 -0.66 -11.30 -3.18
C GLY A 147 0.38 -10.75 -4.16
N PHE A 148 0.70 -9.44 -4.08
CA PHE A 148 1.76 -8.83 -4.90
C PHE A 148 3.17 -9.33 -4.56
N ALA A 149 3.46 -9.60 -3.29
CA ALA A 149 4.73 -10.19 -2.89
C ALA A 149 4.90 -11.60 -3.46
N LEU A 150 3.87 -12.46 -3.35
CA LEU A 150 3.87 -13.80 -3.95
C LEU A 150 3.99 -13.73 -5.47
N PHE A 151 3.27 -12.83 -6.11
CA PHE A 151 3.40 -12.57 -7.55
C PHE A 151 4.83 -12.18 -7.93
N ALA A 152 5.44 -11.26 -7.20
CA ALA A 152 6.80 -10.79 -7.45
C ALA A 152 7.83 -11.93 -7.29
N VAL A 153 7.71 -12.75 -6.26
CA VAL A 153 8.54 -13.95 -6.06
C VAL A 153 8.35 -14.94 -7.21
N PHE A 154 7.11 -15.20 -7.60
CA PHE A 154 6.81 -16.08 -8.76
C PHE A 154 7.46 -15.58 -10.03
N GLN A 155 7.34 -14.28 -10.33
CA GLN A 155 7.97 -13.68 -11.52
C GLN A 155 9.49 -13.68 -11.45
N PHE A 156 10.08 -13.57 -10.27
CA PHE A 156 11.53 -13.65 -10.07
C PHE A 156 12.06 -15.06 -10.33
N LEU A 157 11.39 -16.09 -9.79
CA LEU A 157 11.79 -17.50 -9.89
C LEU A 157 11.50 -18.12 -11.26
N ARG A 158 10.54 -17.60 -11.98
CA ARG A 158 10.16 -18.12 -13.29
C ARG A 158 11.37 -18.06 -14.23
N ARG A 159 11.77 -19.23 -14.73
CA ARG A 159 12.80 -19.33 -15.78
C ARG A 159 12.20 -18.85 -17.10
N GLY A 160 12.84 -17.86 -17.70
CA GLY A 160 12.44 -17.32 -18.99
C GLY A 160 12.75 -18.26 -20.15
#